data_9ecf2c904e53bfbe48c425bbf04e6ba8
#
_entry.id   9ecf2c904e53bfbe48c425bbf04e6ba8
#
_cell.length_a   1.000
_cell.length_b   1.000
_cell.length_c   1.000
_cell.angle_alpha   90.00
_cell.angle_beta   90.00
_cell.angle_gamma   90.00
#
_symmetry.space_group_name_H-M   'P 1'
#
loop_
_entity.id
_entity.type
_entity.pdbx_description
1 polymer ?
#
loop_
_entity_poly.entity_id
_entity_poly.type
_entity_poly.pdbx_seq_one_letter_code
_entity_poly.pdbx_strand_id
1 'polypeptide(L)'
;MKREVMELWRVCFDDTEEFIQFYFDKKYKEENALVYWDEQGAAIAALQTLLYPMTFGVTQIVTGYISGACTHPLARARGVMTKLLREAFYVMRGRKIPVSTLIPASEWLYDYYGKMGYVPVFDYTLEHYTILDKPVADHFRVEAIREVGLLTDDLFNYFQSMMRLRPCCVLHEREDFEVIVESLRMDGGALIVVYSDKNIVGMAFAEPRENHALVLDGMYDSEDVKRVALWGVMKYLDAAEIYCRVLPSGKADEHRGMARVLDVEQMLRLYAVNNPEQDLVLKVTDDWIPENTGIYVIGKGDCVCDNAKQVEAELSVQELTQLLLGYHPERFPELEPYFKKCSPFISLMLD
;
A
#
# COMPACT_ATOMS: atom_id res chain seq x y z
N MET A 1 24.74 0.18 -11.57
CA MET A 1 23.81 -0.34 -10.54
C MET A 1 22.52 -0.90 -11.13
N LYS A 2 21.78 -0.20 -12.03
CA LYS A 2 20.51 -0.70 -12.63
C LYS A 2 20.64 -2.10 -13.24
N ARG A 3 21.68 -2.34 -14.04
CA ARG A 3 21.90 -3.61 -14.74
C ARG A 3 22.11 -4.79 -13.75
N GLU A 4 22.92 -4.59 -12.75
CA GLU A 4 23.25 -5.62 -11.75
C GLU A 4 22.03 -5.96 -10.88
N VAL A 5 21.19 -4.98 -10.52
CA VAL A 5 19.93 -5.21 -9.83
C VAL A 5 18.94 -5.97 -10.72
N MET A 6 18.88 -5.64 -12.00
CA MET A 6 18.02 -6.33 -12.97
C MET A 6 18.45 -7.80 -13.18
N GLU A 7 19.76 -8.08 -13.24
CA GLU A 7 20.28 -9.45 -13.30
C GLU A 7 19.93 -10.23 -12.01
N LEU A 8 20.05 -9.59 -10.84
CA LEU A 8 19.67 -10.22 -9.57
C LEU A 8 18.16 -10.51 -9.53
N TRP A 9 17.33 -9.60 -10.07
CA TRP A 9 15.87 -9.80 -10.18
C TRP A 9 15.54 -11.06 -10.98
N ARG A 10 16.15 -11.25 -12.17
CA ARG A 10 15.97 -12.45 -13.01
C ARG A 10 16.31 -13.76 -12.30
N VAL A 11 17.25 -13.72 -11.37
CA VAL A 11 17.64 -14.91 -10.57
C VAL A 11 16.68 -15.16 -9.41
N CYS A 12 16.00 -14.14 -8.91
CA CYS A 12 15.25 -14.20 -7.67
C CYS A 12 13.74 -14.34 -7.87
N PHE A 13 13.20 -13.80 -8.98
CA PHE A 13 11.78 -13.78 -9.30
C PHE A 13 11.51 -14.54 -10.61
N ASP A 14 10.31 -15.09 -10.70
CA ASP A 14 9.83 -15.83 -11.90
C ASP A 14 9.00 -14.93 -12.82
N ASP A 15 9.45 -13.67 -12.95
CA ASP A 15 8.79 -12.67 -13.81
C ASP A 15 9.21 -12.83 -15.26
N THR A 16 8.31 -12.45 -16.17
CA THR A 16 8.62 -12.41 -17.60
C THR A 16 9.63 -11.31 -17.92
N GLU A 17 10.45 -11.51 -18.95
CA GLU A 17 11.41 -10.47 -19.38
C GLU A 17 10.70 -9.16 -19.77
N GLU A 18 9.48 -9.25 -20.32
CA GLU A 18 8.66 -8.08 -20.65
C GLU A 18 8.31 -7.28 -19.37
N PHE A 19 7.85 -7.96 -18.31
CA PHE A 19 7.55 -7.30 -17.02
C PHE A 19 8.81 -6.73 -16.37
N ILE A 20 9.92 -7.46 -16.35
CA ILE A 20 11.19 -6.97 -15.80
C ILE A 20 11.63 -5.69 -16.51
N GLN A 21 11.64 -5.69 -17.85
CA GLN A 21 11.99 -4.49 -18.62
C GLN A 21 11.04 -3.32 -18.32
N PHE A 22 9.74 -3.58 -18.30
CA PHE A 22 8.71 -2.61 -17.98
C PHE A 22 8.92 -2.00 -16.57
N TYR A 23 9.08 -2.84 -15.54
CA TYR A 23 9.30 -2.39 -14.17
C TYR A 23 10.57 -1.52 -14.06
N PHE A 24 11.66 -1.98 -14.61
CA PHE A 24 12.94 -1.24 -14.58
C PHE A 24 12.91 0.06 -15.37
N ASP A 25 12.13 0.16 -16.42
CA ASP A 25 11.99 1.39 -17.19
C ASP A 25 11.03 2.40 -16.55
N LYS A 26 10.00 1.93 -15.87
CA LYS A 26 8.94 2.80 -15.32
C LYS A 26 9.12 3.12 -13.83
N LYS A 27 9.58 2.16 -13.02
CA LYS A 27 9.58 2.28 -11.55
C LYS A 27 10.98 2.34 -10.94
N TYR A 28 11.97 1.74 -11.56
CA TYR A 28 13.33 1.74 -11.02
C TYR A 28 13.93 3.15 -11.04
N LYS A 29 14.38 3.59 -9.85
CA LYS A 29 15.18 4.82 -9.68
C LYS A 29 16.41 4.48 -8.85
N GLU A 30 17.59 4.86 -9.35
CA GLU A 30 18.88 4.49 -8.72
C GLU A 30 18.99 5.06 -7.31
N GLU A 31 18.46 6.26 -7.07
CA GLU A 31 18.42 6.92 -5.76
C GLU A 31 17.50 6.21 -4.72
N ASN A 32 16.60 5.35 -5.18
CA ASN A 32 15.69 4.57 -4.34
C ASN A 32 16.15 3.12 -4.15
N ALA A 33 17.20 2.70 -4.86
CA ALA A 33 17.71 1.34 -4.80
C ALA A 33 18.80 1.21 -3.73
N LEU A 34 18.71 0.20 -2.90
CA LEU A 34 19.77 -0.23 -1.99
C LEU A 34 20.26 -1.60 -2.44
N VAL A 35 21.60 -1.76 -2.50
CA VAL A 35 22.24 -2.97 -3.01
C VAL A 35 23.34 -3.41 -2.06
N TYR A 36 23.34 -4.68 -1.70
CA TYR A 36 24.42 -5.29 -0.94
C TYR A 36 25.34 -6.04 -1.92
N TRP A 37 26.61 -5.66 -1.90
CA TRP A 37 27.65 -6.21 -2.78
C TRP A 37 28.50 -7.21 -2.03
N ASP A 38 28.93 -8.27 -2.71
CA ASP A 38 29.97 -9.18 -2.16
C ASP A 38 31.38 -8.60 -2.34
N GLU A 39 32.38 -9.34 -1.84
CA GLU A 39 33.78 -8.96 -1.93
C GLU A 39 34.32 -8.90 -3.37
N GLN A 40 33.63 -9.56 -4.30
CA GLN A 40 33.96 -9.59 -5.73
C GLN A 40 33.25 -8.49 -6.54
N GLY A 41 32.39 -7.71 -5.87
CA GLY A 41 31.60 -6.63 -6.50
C GLY A 41 30.36 -7.12 -7.24
N ALA A 42 29.84 -8.32 -6.91
CA ALA A 42 28.57 -8.80 -7.41
C ALA A 42 27.42 -8.38 -6.48
N ALA A 43 26.28 -7.96 -7.05
CA ALA A 43 25.07 -7.66 -6.29
C ALA A 43 24.47 -8.98 -5.77
N ILE A 44 24.38 -9.14 -4.44
CA ILE A 44 23.85 -10.36 -3.80
C ILE A 44 22.55 -10.15 -3.06
N ALA A 45 22.14 -8.91 -2.80
CA ALA A 45 20.81 -8.56 -2.37
C ALA A 45 20.47 -7.15 -2.84
N ALA A 46 19.20 -6.88 -3.11
CA ALA A 46 18.72 -5.56 -3.48
C ALA A 46 17.30 -5.37 -2.96
N LEU A 47 16.91 -4.10 -2.78
CA LEU A 47 15.53 -3.64 -2.59
C LEU A 47 15.40 -2.22 -3.11
N GLN A 48 14.18 -1.78 -3.32
CA GLN A 48 13.85 -0.39 -3.61
C GLN A 48 12.93 0.19 -2.55
N THR A 49 13.08 1.48 -2.27
CA THR A 49 12.20 2.28 -1.41
C THR A 49 11.39 3.23 -2.28
N LEU A 50 10.33 2.74 -2.92
CA LEU A 50 9.47 3.55 -3.77
C LEU A 50 8.62 4.50 -2.90
N LEU A 51 8.53 5.77 -3.30
CA LEU A 51 7.84 6.79 -2.52
C LEU A 51 6.41 6.97 -3.03
N TYR A 52 5.46 6.87 -2.11
CA TYR A 52 4.05 7.12 -2.38
C TYR A 52 3.46 8.10 -1.37
N PRO A 53 2.59 9.02 -1.79
CA PRO A 53 1.76 9.77 -0.85
C PRO A 53 0.81 8.80 -0.12
N MET A 54 0.43 9.14 1.12
CA MET A 54 -0.53 8.37 1.90
C MET A 54 -1.41 9.32 2.70
N THR A 55 -2.72 9.09 2.75
CA THR A 55 -3.63 9.87 3.58
C THR A 55 -3.40 9.58 5.06
N PHE A 56 -3.39 10.61 5.90
CA PHE A 56 -3.28 10.47 7.35
C PHE A 56 -4.09 11.58 8.05
N GLY A 57 -5.28 11.24 8.51
CA GLY A 57 -6.25 12.21 9.01
C GLY A 57 -6.58 13.27 7.96
N VAL A 58 -6.44 14.55 8.30
CA VAL A 58 -6.64 15.68 7.35
C VAL A 58 -5.37 16.05 6.58
N THR A 59 -4.27 15.33 6.80
CA THR A 59 -2.96 15.58 6.18
C THR A 59 -2.59 14.45 5.22
N GLN A 60 -1.47 14.62 4.54
CA GLN A 60 -0.78 13.57 3.79
C GLN A 60 0.62 13.38 4.33
N ILE A 61 1.09 12.14 4.33
CA ILE A 61 2.46 11.75 4.60
C ILE A 61 3.05 11.09 3.35
N VAL A 62 4.36 10.87 3.34
CA VAL A 62 5.01 10.01 2.36
C VAL A 62 5.30 8.68 3.02
N THR A 63 4.94 7.57 2.38
CA THR A 63 5.39 6.23 2.76
C THR A 63 6.48 5.74 1.82
N GLY A 64 7.44 4.99 2.38
CA GLY A 64 8.44 4.26 1.61
C GLY A 64 7.99 2.81 1.40
N TYR A 65 7.52 2.50 0.20
CA TYR A 65 7.13 1.15 -0.16
C TYR A 65 8.36 0.31 -0.49
N ILE A 66 8.56 -0.79 0.24
CA ILE A 66 9.62 -1.76 -0.06
C ILE A 66 9.18 -2.62 -1.24
N SER A 67 9.88 -2.51 -2.34
CA SER A 67 9.62 -3.25 -3.58
C SER A 67 10.87 -4.02 -4.01
N GLY A 68 10.67 -5.17 -4.66
CA GLY A 68 11.74 -5.96 -5.25
C GLY A 68 12.80 -6.45 -4.26
N ALA A 69 12.41 -6.67 -2.99
CA ALA A 69 13.33 -7.16 -1.97
C ALA A 69 13.77 -8.58 -2.26
N CYS A 70 14.99 -8.76 -2.73
CA CYS A 70 15.52 -10.06 -3.16
C CYS A 70 16.94 -10.32 -2.67
N THR A 71 17.25 -11.60 -2.48
CA THR A 71 18.60 -12.10 -2.12
C THR A 71 18.94 -13.27 -3.01
N HIS A 72 20.12 -13.20 -3.64
CA HIS A 72 20.65 -14.25 -4.48
C HIS A 72 20.60 -15.61 -3.71
N PRO A 73 20.14 -16.71 -4.33
CA PRO A 73 19.94 -17.97 -3.64
C PRO A 73 21.13 -18.46 -2.82
N LEU A 74 22.36 -18.28 -3.34
CA LEU A 74 23.61 -18.67 -2.66
C LEU A 74 23.99 -17.76 -1.46
N ALA A 75 23.33 -16.61 -1.31
CA ALA A 75 23.56 -15.67 -0.21
C ALA A 75 22.42 -15.66 0.84
N ARG A 76 21.37 -16.46 0.64
CA ARG A 76 20.25 -16.59 1.58
C ARG A 76 20.69 -17.14 2.93
N ALA A 77 19.87 -16.92 3.95
CA ALA A 77 20.11 -17.34 5.35
C ALA A 77 21.39 -16.79 6.01
N ARG A 78 22.02 -15.74 5.41
CA ARG A 78 23.21 -15.08 5.97
C ARG A 78 22.89 -13.71 6.60
N GLY A 79 21.62 -13.36 6.74
CA GLY A 79 21.18 -12.07 7.30
C GLY A 79 21.43 -10.86 6.41
N VAL A 80 21.75 -11.05 5.12
CA VAL A 80 22.06 -9.94 4.18
C VAL A 80 20.86 -9.01 4.00
N MET A 81 19.68 -9.57 3.71
CA MET A 81 18.46 -8.77 3.54
C MET A 81 18.06 -8.04 4.84
N THR A 82 18.28 -8.67 5.99
CA THR A 82 18.03 -8.07 7.30
C THR A 82 18.89 -6.82 7.52
N LYS A 83 20.17 -6.85 7.11
CA LYS A 83 21.06 -5.67 7.15
C LYS A 83 20.59 -4.60 6.17
N LEU A 84 20.22 -5.00 4.96
CA LEU A 84 19.78 -4.08 3.92
C LEU A 84 18.47 -3.36 4.29
N LEU A 85 17.51 -4.07 4.90
CA LEU A 85 16.27 -3.47 5.42
C LEU A 85 16.55 -2.48 6.56
N ARG A 86 17.48 -2.81 7.47
CA ARG A 86 17.89 -1.85 8.52
C ARG A 86 18.48 -0.59 7.91
N GLU A 87 19.33 -0.70 6.92
CA GLU A 87 19.87 0.44 6.18
C GLU A 87 18.76 1.26 5.50
N ALA A 88 17.80 0.57 4.87
CA ALA A 88 16.65 1.22 4.25
C ALA A 88 15.83 2.06 5.24
N PHE A 89 15.65 1.59 6.49
CA PHE A 89 14.96 2.35 7.53
C PHE A 89 15.68 3.67 7.83
N TYR A 90 16.99 3.65 7.99
CA TYR A 90 17.78 4.86 8.26
C TYR A 90 17.82 5.80 7.03
N VAL A 91 17.91 5.26 5.82
CA VAL A 91 17.83 6.06 4.58
C VAL A 91 16.47 6.76 4.48
N MET A 92 15.37 6.05 4.72
CA MET A 92 14.03 6.63 4.70
C MET A 92 13.86 7.69 5.80
N ARG A 93 14.29 7.41 7.04
CA ARG A 93 14.28 8.41 8.13
C ARG A 93 15.07 9.67 7.76
N GLY A 94 16.27 9.51 7.20
CA GLY A 94 17.09 10.64 6.73
C GLY A 94 16.40 11.49 5.68
N ARG A 95 15.50 10.89 4.88
CA ARG A 95 14.64 11.56 3.90
C ARG A 95 13.31 12.08 4.48
N LYS A 96 13.11 12.00 5.80
CA LYS A 96 11.88 12.41 6.49
C LYS A 96 10.65 11.61 6.07
N ILE A 97 10.83 10.34 5.74
CA ILE A 97 9.76 9.40 5.43
C ILE A 97 9.39 8.69 6.74
N PRO A 98 8.21 8.98 7.33
CA PRO A 98 7.88 8.51 8.67
C PRO A 98 7.34 7.10 8.74
N VAL A 99 6.89 6.53 7.62
CA VAL A 99 6.25 5.20 7.54
C VAL A 99 6.83 4.42 6.38
N SER A 100 7.03 3.13 6.59
CA SER A 100 7.30 2.17 5.51
C SER A 100 6.15 1.21 5.35
N THR A 101 5.86 0.83 4.11
CA THR A 101 4.82 -0.14 3.74
C THR A 101 5.40 -1.20 2.82
N LEU A 102 4.79 -2.36 2.77
CA LEU A 102 5.11 -3.45 1.85
C LEU A 102 3.94 -4.43 1.70
N ILE A 103 3.97 -5.22 0.64
CA ILE A 103 3.09 -6.38 0.43
C ILE A 103 3.96 -7.63 0.43
N PRO A 104 3.79 -8.53 1.41
CA PRO A 104 4.53 -9.80 1.42
C PRO A 104 4.06 -10.72 0.29
N ALA A 105 4.99 -11.20 -0.53
CA ALA A 105 4.68 -12.11 -1.64
C ALA A 105 4.29 -13.54 -1.19
N SER A 106 4.47 -13.88 0.09
CA SER A 106 4.17 -15.21 0.65
C SER A 106 3.85 -15.13 2.13
N GLU A 107 3.05 -16.05 2.65
CA GLU A 107 2.59 -16.07 4.04
C GLU A 107 3.73 -16.03 5.07
N TRP A 108 4.79 -16.81 4.87
CA TRP A 108 5.94 -16.81 5.80
C TRP A 108 6.68 -15.47 5.89
N LEU A 109 6.53 -14.58 4.90
CA LEU A 109 7.13 -13.25 4.91
C LEU A 109 6.48 -12.31 5.91
N TYR A 110 5.23 -12.54 6.31
CA TYR A 110 4.60 -11.78 7.40
C TYR A 110 5.38 -11.94 8.71
N ASP A 111 5.74 -13.17 9.05
CA ASP A 111 6.59 -13.45 10.22
C ASP A 111 8.00 -12.89 10.07
N TYR A 112 8.55 -12.96 8.86
CA TYR A 112 9.88 -12.41 8.57
C TYR A 112 9.93 -10.90 8.78
N TYR A 113 9.01 -10.14 8.17
CA TYR A 113 8.93 -8.69 8.32
C TYR A 113 8.44 -8.28 9.72
N GLY A 114 7.60 -9.10 10.33
CA GLY A 114 7.13 -8.89 11.72
C GLY A 114 8.27 -8.80 12.72
N LYS A 115 9.32 -9.65 12.57
CA LYS A 115 10.55 -9.57 13.39
C LYS A 115 11.30 -8.25 13.23
N MET A 116 11.03 -7.47 12.19
CA MET A 116 11.65 -6.17 11.91
C MET A 116 10.73 -5.00 12.24
N GLY A 117 9.66 -5.23 12.99
CA GLY A 117 8.74 -4.22 13.48
C GLY A 117 7.61 -3.86 12.51
N TYR A 118 7.46 -4.56 11.38
CA TYR A 118 6.25 -4.44 10.56
C TYR A 118 5.07 -5.17 11.20
N VAL A 119 3.87 -4.72 10.88
CA VAL A 119 2.63 -5.34 11.34
C VAL A 119 1.59 -5.31 10.22
N PRO A 120 0.77 -6.38 10.05
CA PRO A 120 -0.37 -6.35 9.14
C PRO A 120 -1.34 -5.24 9.53
N VAL A 121 -1.71 -4.41 8.56
CA VAL A 121 -2.68 -3.31 8.74
C VAL A 121 -3.57 -3.10 7.52
N PHE A 122 -3.22 -3.69 6.39
CA PHE A 122 -3.98 -3.59 5.16
C PHE A 122 -4.66 -4.93 4.91
N ASP A 123 -5.98 -4.93 5.06
CA ASP A 123 -6.80 -6.11 4.88
C ASP A 123 -7.75 -5.92 3.71
N TYR A 124 -8.25 -7.03 3.16
CA TYR A 124 -9.32 -7.03 2.18
C TYR A 124 -10.28 -8.19 2.38
N THR A 125 -11.44 -8.06 1.75
CA THR A 125 -12.44 -9.11 1.59
C THR A 125 -12.62 -9.36 0.10
N LEU A 126 -12.86 -10.60 -0.29
CA LEU A 126 -13.20 -10.98 -1.65
C LEU A 126 -14.71 -11.10 -1.80
N GLU A 127 -15.32 -10.13 -2.47
CA GLU A 127 -16.71 -10.27 -2.93
C GLU A 127 -16.75 -11.10 -4.22
N HIS A 128 -17.69 -12.03 -4.31
CA HIS A 128 -17.84 -12.94 -5.45
C HIS A 128 -19.16 -12.69 -6.18
N TYR A 129 -19.09 -12.58 -7.52
CA TYR A 129 -20.23 -12.37 -8.40
C TYR A 129 -20.21 -13.39 -9.55
N THR A 130 -21.34 -14.10 -9.76
CA THR A 130 -21.45 -15.18 -10.78
C THR A 130 -22.32 -14.81 -11.96
N ILE A 131 -23.37 -14.02 -11.76
CA ILE A 131 -24.31 -13.62 -12.81
C ILE A 131 -24.68 -12.16 -12.57
N LEU A 132 -24.42 -11.34 -13.57
CA LEU A 132 -24.86 -9.94 -13.59
C LEU A 132 -25.71 -9.74 -14.85
N ASP A 133 -27.00 -9.54 -14.67
CA ASP A 133 -27.87 -9.13 -15.75
C ASP A 133 -27.41 -7.79 -16.32
N LYS A 134 -27.58 -7.62 -17.63
CA LYS A 134 -27.33 -6.30 -18.23
C LYS A 134 -28.14 -5.25 -17.47
N PRO A 135 -27.47 -4.22 -16.92
CA PRO A 135 -28.20 -3.18 -16.20
C PRO A 135 -29.25 -2.52 -17.08
N VAL A 136 -30.46 -2.34 -16.54
CA VAL A 136 -31.60 -1.72 -17.27
C VAL A 136 -31.40 -0.20 -17.48
N ALA A 137 -30.36 0.39 -16.92
CA ALA A 137 -30.12 1.81 -16.94
C ALA A 137 -29.47 2.27 -18.24
N ASP A 138 -30.30 2.68 -19.21
CA ASP A 138 -29.87 3.15 -20.55
C ASP A 138 -29.03 4.44 -20.56
N HIS A 139 -28.91 5.11 -19.39
CA HIS A 139 -28.15 6.35 -19.24
C HIS A 139 -26.66 6.13 -18.89
N PHE A 140 -26.24 4.90 -18.59
CA PHE A 140 -24.84 4.61 -18.34
C PHE A 140 -24.13 4.12 -19.61
N ARG A 141 -22.96 4.68 -19.86
CA ARG A 141 -22.02 4.22 -20.89
C ARG A 141 -20.80 3.58 -20.21
N VAL A 142 -20.40 2.40 -20.69
CA VAL A 142 -19.27 1.64 -20.15
C VAL A 142 -18.19 1.53 -21.21
N GLU A 143 -16.96 1.84 -20.84
CA GLU A 143 -15.79 1.73 -21.70
C GLU A 143 -14.70 0.90 -21.01
N ALA A 144 -13.91 0.16 -21.81
CA ALA A 144 -12.70 -0.50 -21.36
C ALA A 144 -11.48 0.23 -21.92
N ILE A 145 -10.66 0.79 -21.05
CA ILE A 145 -9.43 1.50 -21.41
C ILE A 145 -8.25 0.56 -21.19
N ARG A 146 -7.50 0.32 -22.26
CA ARG A 146 -6.27 -0.49 -22.25
C ARG A 146 -5.04 0.28 -22.71
N GLU A 147 -5.24 1.43 -23.35
CA GLU A 147 -4.17 2.25 -23.90
C GLU A 147 -3.92 3.48 -23.04
N VAL A 148 -2.68 3.69 -22.62
CA VAL A 148 -2.27 4.87 -21.82
C VAL A 148 -2.63 6.18 -22.52
N GLY A 149 -2.54 6.22 -23.85
CA GLY A 149 -2.92 7.38 -24.67
C GLY A 149 -4.39 7.80 -24.59
N LEU A 150 -5.26 6.95 -24.03
CA LEU A 150 -6.69 7.25 -23.80
C LEU A 150 -6.95 7.82 -22.40
N LEU A 151 -5.94 7.87 -21.51
CA LEU A 151 -6.05 8.40 -20.17
C LEU A 151 -6.11 9.92 -20.21
N THR A 152 -7.21 10.47 -19.71
CA THR A 152 -7.44 11.92 -19.60
C THR A 152 -7.17 12.43 -18.18
N ASP A 153 -7.08 13.74 -18.01
CA ASP A 153 -6.96 14.36 -16.70
C ASP A 153 -8.24 14.13 -15.86
N ASP A 154 -9.40 14.07 -16.48
CA ASP A 154 -10.67 13.81 -15.79
C ASP A 154 -10.68 12.40 -15.17
N LEU A 155 -10.14 11.38 -15.87
CA LEU A 155 -9.99 10.03 -15.35
C LEU A 155 -9.07 10.00 -14.13
N PHE A 156 -7.92 10.65 -14.22
CA PHE A 156 -7.00 10.73 -13.09
C PHE A 156 -7.58 11.53 -11.92
N ASN A 157 -8.25 12.64 -12.19
CA ASN A 157 -8.88 13.45 -11.14
C ASN A 157 -9.99 12.70 -10.41
N TYR A 158 -10.82 11.92 -11.12
CA TYR A 158 -11.81 11.05 -10.50
C TYR A 158 -11.12 9.98 -9.62
N PHE A 159 -10.15 9.27 -10.17
CA PHE A 159 -9.35 8.29 -9.42
C PHE A 159 -8.76 8.90 -8.13
N GLN A 160 -8.05 10.00 -8.24
CA GLN A 160 -7.43 10.71 -7.10
C GLN A 160 -8.46 11.13 -6.05
N SER A 161 -9.61 11.68 -6.49
CA SER A 161 -10.65 12.13 -5.58
C SER A 161 -11.19 11.00 -4.73
N MET A 162 -11.45 9.85 -5.35
CA MET A 162 -11.98 8.66 -4.68
C MET A 162 -10.94 8.01 -3.75
N MET A 163 -9.68 7.94 -4.17
CA MET A 163 -8.59 7.42 -3.32
C MET A 163 -8.41 8.28 -2.06
N ARG A 164 -8.48 9.59 -2.17
CA ARG A 164 -8.33 10.53 -1.03
C ARG A 164 -9.44 10.45 0.00
N LEU A 165 -10.61 9.91 -0.34
CA LEU A 165 -11.69 9.69 0.62
C LEU A 165 -11.40 8.51 1.57
N ARG A 166 -10.46 7.64 1.22
CA ARG A 166 -10.09 6.48 2.03
C ARG A 166 -9.08 6.89 3.10
N PRO A 167 -9.32 6.54 4.38
CA PRO A 167 -8.37 6.84 5.46
C PRO A 167 -7.14 5.94 5.36
N CYS A 168 -5.98 6.47 5.72
CA CYS A 168 -4.70 5.75 5.73
C CYS A 168 -4.48 4.97 4.43
N CYS A 169 -4.77 5.60 3.29
CA CYS A 169 -4.70 5.02 1.96
C CYS A 169 -3.39 5.42 1.27
N VAL A 170 -2.67 4.44 0.74
CA VAL A 170 -1.54 4.69 -0.17
C VAL A 170 -2.10 5.22 -1.49
N LEU A 171 -1.62 6.39 -1.91
CA LEU A 171 -2.07 7.09 -3.10
C LEU A 171 -1.09 6.90 -4.26
N HIS A 172 -1.58 7.12 -5.47
CA HIS A 172 -0.79 7.06 -6.69
C HIS A 172 -0.76 8.42 -7.39
N GLU A 173 0.41 8.83 -7.86
CA GLU A 173 0.55 10.01 -8.69
C GLU A 173 0.12 9.71 -10.15
N ARG A 174 0.09 10.72 -11.01
CA ARG A 174 -0.33 10.57 -12.41
C ARG A 174 0.50 9.52 -13.16
N GLU A 175 1.81 9.53 -12.96
CA GLU A 175 2.72 8.56 -13.57
C GLU A 175 2.42 7.12 -13.11
N ASP A 176 2.08 6.94 -11.82
CA ASP A 176 1.69 5.63 -11.28
C ASP A 176 0.38 5.14 -11.92
N PHE A 177 -0.61 6.02 -12.07
CA PHE A 177 -1.88 5.69 -12.71
C PHE A 177 -1.69 5.20 -14.15
N GLU A 178 -0.80 5.84 -14.91
CA GLU A 178 -0.45 5.41 -16.27
C GLU A 178 0.24 4.04 -16.27
N VAL A 179 1.18 3.83 -15.35
CA VAL A 179 1.89 2.56 -15.17
C VAL A 179 0.93 1.43 -14.77
N ILE A 180 -0.03 1.69 -13.88
CA ILE A 180 -1.07 0.73 -13.48
C ILE A 180 -1.89 0.27 -14.70
N VAL A 181 -2.35 1.20 -15.54
CA VAL A 181 -3.15 0.86 -16.73
C VAL A 181 -2.30 0.10 -17.76
N GLU A 182 -1.03 0.45 -17.92
CA GLU A 182 -0.11 -0.28 -18.80
C GLU A 182 0.17 -1.70 -18.30
N SER A 183 0.36 -1.89 -16.99
CA SER A 183 0.49 -3.22 -16.37
C SER A 183 -0.76 -4.07 -16.58
N LEU A 184 -1.96 -3.51 -16.32
CA LEU A 184 -3.22 -4.21 -16.60
C LEU A 184 -3.32 -4.68 -18.05
N ARG A 185 -2.90 -3.85 -19.01
CA ARG A 185 -2.90 -4.22 -20.43
C ARG A 185 -1.97 -5.40 -20.72
N MET A 186 -0.78 -5.42 -20.10
CA MET A 186 0.18 -6.51 -20.25
C MET A 186 -0.39 -7.84 -19.74
N ASP A 187 -1.19 -7.81 -18.67
CA ASP A 187 -1.88 -8.96 -18.10
C ASP A 187 -3.22 -9.28 -18.79
N GLY A 188 -3.51 -8.64 -19.93
CA GLY A 188 -4.77 -8.82 -20.66
C GLY A 188 -5.98 -8.13 -20.04
N GLY A 189 -5.75 -7.35 -18.98
CA GLY A 189 -6.77 -6.61 -18.23
C GLY A 189 -7.17 -5.27 -18.85
N ALA A 190 -7.96 -4.51 -18.11
CA ALA A 190 -8.42 -3.18 -18.50
C ALA A 190 -8.87 -2.33 -17.29
N LEU A 191 -8.81 -1.02 -17.46
CA LEU A 191 -9.57 -0.07 -16.66
C LEU A 191 -10.98 0.05 -17.24
N ILE A 192 -11.97 -0.42 -16.50
CA ILE A 192 -13.39 -0.27 -16.86
C ILE A 192 -13.89 1.04 -16.28
N VAL A 193 -14.44 1.90 -17.13
CA VAL A 193 -14.96 3.23 -16.75
C VAL A 193 -16.45 3.31 -17.03
N VAL A 194 -17.20 3.82 -16.07
CA VAL A 194 -18.64 4.07 -16.19
C VAL A 194 -18.87 5.56 -16.25
N TYR A 195 -19.62 5.98 -17.26
CA TYR A 195 -20.06 7.36 -17.44
C TYR A 195 -21.56 7.47 -17.26
N SER A 196 -22.02 8.54 -16.61
CA SER A 196 -23.40 9.04 -16.67
C SER A 196 -23.37 10.35 -17.42
N ASP A 197 -23.99 10.39 -18.60
CA ASP A 197 -23.81 11.46 -19.59
C ASP A 197 -22.33 11.67 -19.94
N LYS A 198 -21.75 12.77 -19.49
CA LYS A 198 -20.32 13.10 -19.69
C LYS A 198 -19.46 12.92 -18.43
N ASN A 199 -20.08 12.63 -17.28
CA ASN A 199 -19.37 12.54 -16.01
C ASN A 199 -18.90 11.10 -15.77
N ILE A 200 -17.69 10.97 -15.27
CA ILE A 200 -17.19 9.69 -14.76
C ILE A 200 -17.86 9.47 -13.40
N VAL A 201 -18.47 8.31 -13.22
CA VAL A 201 -19.19 7.93 -12.00
C VAL A 201 -18.69 6.60 -11.41
N GLY A 202 -17.81 5.89 -12.12
CA GLY A 202 -17.23 4.66 -11.61
C GLY A 202 -16.03 4.19 -12.41
N MET A 203 -15.13 3.47 -11.71
CA MET A 203 -13.95 2.81 -12.26
C MET A 203 -13.75 1.44 -11.62
N ALA A 204 -13.26 0.47 -12.40
CA ALA A 204 -12.78 -0.82 -11.91
C ALA A 204 -11.50 -1.21 -12.64
N PHE A 205 -10.44 -1.49 -11.88
CA PHE A 205 -9.17 -2.01 -12.37
C PHE A 205 -9.25 -3.53 -12.35
N ALA A 206 -9.33 -4.17 -13.51
CA ALA A 206 -9.63 -5.59 -13.60
C ALA A 206 -8.67 -6.32 -14.54
N GLU A 207 -8.33 -7.54 -14.16
CA GLU A 207 -7.49 -8.44 -14.93
C GLU A 207 -8.12 -9.83 -15.04
N PRO A 208 -7.87 -10.57 -16.13
CA PRO A 208 -8.33 -11.94 -16.27
C PRO A 208 -7.48 -12.89 -15.41
N ARG A 209 -8.09 -13.92 -14.88
CA ARG A 209 -7.48 -15.11 -14.28
C ARG A 209 -7.98 -16.34 -15.01
N GLU A 210 -7.40 -17.52 -14.76
CA GLU A 210 -7.72 -18.74 -15.50
C GLU A 210 -9.23 -19.00 -15.69
N ASN A 211 -10.04 -18.79 -14.63
CA ASN A 211 -11.47 -19.12 -14.65
C ASN A 211 -12.39 -17.94 -14.27
N HIS A 212 -11.83 -16.75 -13.98
CA HIS A 212 -12.61 -15.60 -13.52
C HIS A 212 -11.89 -14.29 -13.86
N ALA A 213 -12.52 -13.16 -13.61
CA ALA A 213 -11.85 -11.87 -13.56
C ALA A 213 -11.62 -11.45 -12.11
N LEU A 214 -10.49 -10.80 -11.84
CA LEU A 214 -10.18 -10.19 -10.54
C LEU A 214 -10.23 -8.66 -10.68
N VAL A 215 -11.12 -8.03 -9.92
CA VAL A 215 -11.10 -6.58 -9.72
C VAL A 215 -10.13 -6.28 -8.59
N LEU A 216 -9.00 -5.67 -8.94
CA LEU A 216 -7.92 -5.31 -8.00
C LEU A 216 -8.32 -4.15 -7.10
N ASP A 217 -9.09 -3.20 -7.64
CA ASP A 217 -9.68 -2.07 -6.96
C ASP A 217 -10.87 -1.52 -7.76
N GLY A 218 -11.85 -0.97 -7.06
CA GLY A 218 -13.04 -0.35 -7.65
C GLY A 218 -13.50 0.89 -6.89
N MET A 219 -14.00 1.85 -7.62
CA MET A 219 -14.49 3.15 -7.14
C MET A 219 -15.81 3.46 -7.81
N TYR A 220 -16.85 3.69 -7.03
CA TYR A 220 -18.21 3.81 -7.54
C TYR A 220 -18.99 4.85 -6.74
N ASP A 221 -19.73 5.72 -7.44
CA ASP A 221 -20.57 6.73 -6.81
C ASP A 221 -21.83 6.12 -6.16
N SER A 222 -22.21 4.90 -6.58
CA SER A 222 -23.38 4.18 -6.06
C SER A 222 -23.30 2.67 -6.33
N GLU A 223 -24.14 1.87 -5.66
CA GLU A 223 -24.28 0.44 -5.91
C GLU A 223 -24.74 0.11 -7.34
N ASP A 224 -25.59 0.95 -7.94
CA ASP A 224 -26.01 0.76 -9.34
C ASP A 224 -24.82 0.95 -10.29
N VAL A 225 -23.97 1.94 -10.04
CA VAL A 225 -22.72 2.16 -10.81
C VAL A 225 -21.77 0.98 -10.62
N LYS A 226 -21.62 0.45 -9.40
CA LYS A 226 -20.84 -0.76 -9.13
C LYS A 226 -21.32 -1.94 -9.98
N ARG A 227 -22.64 -2.20 -10.00
CA ARG A 227 -23.23 -3.29 -10.81
C ARG A 227 -22.94 -3.09 -12.31
N VAL A 228 -23.06 -1.86 -12.80
CA VAL A 228 -22.75 -1.51 -14.19
C VAL A 228 -21.27 -1.73 -14.51
N ALA A 229 -20.36 -1.32 -13.61
CA ALA A 229 -18.92 -1.52 -13.79
C ALA A 229 -18.56 -3.02 -13.82
N LEU A 230 -19.09 -3.80 -12.88
CA LEU A 230 -18.85 -5.25 -12.81
C LEU A 230 -19.43 -5.98 -14.03
N TRP A 231 -20.61 -5.58 -14.51
CA TRP A 231 -21.13 -6.07 -15.80
C TRP A 231 -20.17 -5.75 -16.95
N GLY A 232 -19.57 -4.55 -16.94
CA GLY A 232 -18.52 -4.15 -17.89
C GLY A 232 -17.29 -5.06 -17.80
N VAL A 233 -16.83 -5.39 -16.59
CA VAL A 233 -15.71 -6.33 -16.37
C VAL A 233 -16.05 -7.68 -17.00
N MET A 234 -17.21 -8.28 -16.71
CA MET A 234 -17.65 -9.55 -17.31
C MET A 234 -17.63 -9.50 -18.84
N LYS A 235 -18.22 -8.44 -19.40
CA LYS A 235 -18.33 -8.27 -20.85
C LYS A 235 -16.99 -8.11 -21.56
N TYR A 236 -16.11 -7.24 -21.02
CA TYR A 236 -14.87 -6.85 -21.71
C TYR A 236 -13.72 -7.83 -21.47
N LEU A 237 -13.76 -8.61 -20.37
CA LEU A 237 -12.79 -9.66 -20.07
C LEU A 237 -13.31 -11.07 -20.37
N ASP A 238 -14.53 -11.20 -20.91
CA ASP A 238 -15.20 -12.49 -21.23
C ASP A 238 -15.22 -13.44 -20.03
N ALA A 239 -15.52 -12.90 -18.84
CA ALA A 239 -15.47 -13.65 -17.58
C ALA A 239 -16.89 -14.05 -17.13
N ALA A 240 -17.06 -15.31 -16.72
CA ALA A 240 -18.31 -15.80 -16.12
C ALA A 240 -18.42 -15.47 -14.63
N GLU A 241 -17.31 -15.27 -13.97
CA GLU A 241 -17.21 -14.98 -12.54
C GLU A 241 -16.27 -13.81 -12.30
N ILE A 242 -16.56 -13.03 -11.25
CA ILE A 242 -15.71 -11.93 -10.81
C ILE A 242 -15.45 -12.06 -9.32
N TYR A 243 -14.20 -11.89 -8.92
CA TYR A 243 -13.82 -11.61 -7.56
C TYR A 243 -13.38 -10.15 -7.44
N CYS A 244 -13.87 -9.47 -6.41
CA CYS A 244 -13.53 -8.07 -6.17
C CYS A 244 -12.82 -7.94 -4.82
N ARG A 245 -11.62 -7.35 -4.80
CA ARG A 245 -11.00 -6.92 -3.56
C ARG A 245 -11.70 -5.66 -3.07
N VAL A 246 -12.24 -5.74 -1.87
CA VAL A 246 -12.94 -4.60 -1.22
C VAL A 246 -12.42 -4.40 0.20
N LEU A 247 -12.62 -3.19 0.74
CA LEU A 247 -12.37 -2.93 2.16
C LEU A 247 -13.29 -3.81 3.01
N PRO A 248 -12.77 -4.44 4.10
CA PRO A 248 -13.60 -5.27 4.98
C PRO A 248 -14.71 -4.46 5.64
N SER A 249 -15.95 -4.93 5.55
CA SER A 249 -17.09 -4.41 6.31
C SER A 249 -17.29 -5.11 7.65
N GLY A 250 -16.49 -6.15 7.93
CA GLY A 250 -16.52 -6.98 9.13
C GLY A 250 -15.18 -7.66 9.35
N LYS A 251 -15.18 -9.00 9.52
CA LYS A 251 -13.94 -9.78 9.57
C LYS A 251 -13.33 -9.82 8.16
N ALA A 252 -12.07 -9.46 8.07
CA ALA A 252 -11.32 -9.57 6.82
C ALA A 252 -11.12 -11.05 6.43
N ASP A 253 -11.04 -11.30 5.12
CA ASP A 253 -10.72 -12.64 4.61
C ASP A 253 -9.21 -12.87 4.63
N GLU A 254 -8.43 -11.84 4.24
CA GLU A 254 -6.98 -11.95 4.11
C GLU A 254 -6.26 -10.63 4.46
N HIS A 255 -5.01 -10.78 4.92
CA HIS A 255 -4.08 -9.67 4.98
C HIS A 255 -3.52 -9.37 3.59
N ARG A 256 -3.47 -8.08 3.22
CA ARG A 256 -2.86 -7.64 1.96
C ARG A 256 -1.44 -7.15 2.16
N GLY A 257 -1.21 -6.37 3.20
CA GLY A 257 0.07 -5.71 3.38
C GLY A 257 0.37 -5.30 4.81
N MET A 258 1.58 -4.83 5.00
CA MET A 258 2.12 -4.46 6.30
C MET A 258 2.62 -3.01 6.29
N ALA A 259 2.62 -2.39 7.47
CA ALA A 259 3.25 -1.09 7.69
C ALA A 259 4.15 -1.11 8.92
N ARG A 260 5.05 -0.14 8.98
CA ARG A 260 5.91 0.15 10.11
C ARG A 260 6.12 1.65 10.23
N VAL A 261 5.94 2.19 11.42
CA VAL A 261 6.40 3.55 11.76
C VAL A 261 7.93 3.57 11.83
N LEU A 262 8.54 4.48 11.10
CA LEU A 262 9.99 4.70 11.08
C LEU A 262 10.42 5.86 11.97
N ASP A 263 9.57 6.88 12.13
CA ASP A 263 9.79 8.05 12.96
C ASP A 263 8.59 8.27 13.87
N VAL A 264 8.72 7.80 15.12
CA VAL A 264 7.65 7.83 16.11
C VAL A 264 7.29 9.27 16.49
N GLU A 265 8.28 10.14 16.74
CA GLU A 265 8.03 11.52 17.12
C GLU A 265 7.30 12.28 16.02
N GLN A 266 7.73 12.13 14.77
CA GLN A 266 7.06 12.77 13.63
C GLN A 266 5.60 12.29 13.48
N MET A 267 5.36 10.99 13.60
CA MET A 267 4.00 10.44 13.46
C MET A 267 3.09 10.85 14.62
N LEU A 268 3.58 10.88 15.85
CA LEU A 268 2.81 11.33 17.01
C LEU A 268 2.54 12.84 16.96
N ARG A 269 3.44 13.67 16.43
CA ARG A 269 3.17 15.09 16.16
C ARG A 269 2.05 15.27 15.14
N LEU A 270 2.10 14.52 14.03
CA LEU A 270 1.02 14.54 13.02
C LEU A 270 -0.31 14.05 13.60
N TYR A 271 -0.27 13.04 14.46
CA TYR A 271 -1.44 12.58 15.19
C TYR A 271 -2.00 13.69 16.10
N ALA A 272 -1.16 14.36 16.89
CA ALA A 272 -1.55 15.45 17.77
C ALA A 272 -2.19 16.62 16.99
N VAL A 273 -1.61 17.01 15.85
CA VAL A 273 -2.18 18.05 14.97
C VAL A 273 -3.58 17.66 14.47
N ASN A 274 -3.80 16.38 14.14
CA ASN A 274 -5.10 15.88 13.71
C ASN A 274 -6.12 15.72 14.85
N ASN A 275 -5.65 15.67 16.12
CA ASN A 275 -6.46 15.43 17.32
C ASN A 275 -6.02 16.38 18.46
N PRO A 276 -6.19 17.71 18.30
CA PRO A 276 -5.62 18.71 19.20
C PRO A 276 -6.22 18.71 20.63
N GLU A 277 -7.37 18.05 20.79
CA GLU A 277 -8.06 17.86 22.08
C GLU A 277 -7.55 16.69 22.89
N GLN A 278 -6.69 15.84 22.30
CA GLN A 278 -6.18 14.66 23.00
C GLN A 278 -4.97 14.99 23.86
N ASP A 279 -5.00 14.48 25.10
CA ASP A 279 -3.87 14.47 26.03
C ASP A 279 -3.54 13.02 26.37
N LEU A 280 -2.30 12.57 26.12
CA LEU A 280 -1.90 11.18 26.29
C LEU A 280 -0.40 11.05 26.50
N VAL A 281 0.04 10.18 27.41
CA VAL A 281 1.46 9.89 27.65
C VAL A 281 1.76 8.43 27.35
N LEU A 282 2.52 8.20 26.30
CA LEU A 282 2.87 6.86 25.81
C LEU A 282 4.35 6.57 25.97
N LYS A 283 4.69 5.38 26.43
CA LYS A 283 6.04 4.84 26.28
C LYS A 283 6.06 3.92 25.05
N VAL A 284 6.97 4.19 24.13
CA VAL A 284 7.17 3.38 22.93
C VAL A 284 8.52 2.67 22.99
N THR A 285 8.55 1.40 22.53
CA THR A 285 9.78 0.62 22.40
C THR A 285 9.97 0.16 20.95
N ASP A 286 11.20 0.28 20.45
CA ASP A 286 11.57 -0.15 19.09
C ASP A 286 12.97 -0.78 19.11
N ASP A 287 13.05 -2.10 18.91
CA ASP A 287 14.31 -2.85 18.92
C ASP A 287 15.16 -2.62 17.66
N TRP A 288 14.56 -2.09 16.60
CA TRP A 288 15.23 -1.88 15.31
C TRP A 288 15.73 -0.47 15.10
N ILE A 289 15.03 0.50 15.64
CA ILE A 289 15.34 1.92 15.60
C ILE A 289 15.31 2.44 17.05
N PRO A 290 16.42 2.28 17.79
CA PRO A 290 16.46 2.65 19.22
C PRO A 290 16.07 4.12 19.49
N GLU A 291 16.26 5.01 18.51
CA GLU A 291 15.88 6.43 18.59
C GLU A 291 14.36 6.65 18.70
N ASN A 292 13.55 5.64 18.36
CA ASN A 292 12.11 5.64 18.55
C ASN A 292 11.70 5.26 19.99
N THR A 293 12.62 4.69 20.79
CA THR A 293 12.32 4.29 22.16
C THR A 293 12.34 5.51 23.07
N GLY A 294 11.22 5.80 23.74
CA GLY A 294 11.09 6.94 24.62
C GLY A 294 9.68 7.10 25.18
N ILE A 295 9.49 8.12 26.03
CA ILE A 295 8.19 8.54 26.56
C ILE A 295 7.76 9.77 25.78
N TYR A 296 6.59 9.70 25.18
CA TYR A 296 6.01 10.73 24.32
C TYR A 296 4.79 11.34 24.99
N VAL A 297 4.82 12.65 25.16
CA VAL A 297 3.73 13.45 25.73
C VAL A 297 3.01 14.13 24.59
N ILE A 298 1.76 13.73 24.36
CA ILE A 298 0.86 14.27 23.34
C ILE A 298 -0.09 15.24 24.06
N GLY A 299 -0.26 16.43 23.52
CA GLY A 299 -1.22 17.39 24.04
C GLY A 299 -1.19 18.72 23.32
N LYS A 300 -2.31 19.42 23.30
CA LYS A 300 -2.46 20.75 22.67
C LYS A 300 -2.01 20.82 21.21
N GLY A 301 -2.23 19.73 20.45
CA GLY A 301 -1.84 19.65 19.05
C GLY A 301 -0.34 19.47 18.78
N ASP A 302 0.44 19.08 19.77
CA ASP A 302 1.88 18.81 19.65
C ASP A 302 2.28 17.52 20.38
N CYS A 303 3.49 17.03 20.11
CA CYS A 303 4.08 15.89 20.78
C CYS A 303 5.55 16.17 21.10
N VAL A 304 5.96 15.87 22.32
CA VAL A 304 7.34 16.00 22.76
C VAL A 304 7.82 14.72 23.44
N CYS A 305 9.10 14.38 23.28
CA CYS A 305 9.72 13.29 24.02
C CYS A 305 10.17 13.81 25.40
N ASP A 306 9.62 13.25 26.49
CA ASP A 306 9.94 13.61 27.88
C ASP A 306 9.94 12.36 28.77
N ASN A 307 11.12 11.82 29.03
CA ASN A 307 11.30 10.57 29.77
C ASN A 307 11.06 10.72 31.29
N ALA A 308 10.70 11.92 31.80
CA ALA A 308 10.40 12.17 33.22
C ALA A 308 8.89 12.07 33.53
N LYS A 309 8.01 11.85 32.54
CA LYS A 309 6.57 11.81 32.74
C LYS A 309 6.07 10.42 33.16
N GLN A 310 4.97 10.41 33.92
CA GLN A 310 4.25 9.18 34.24
C GLN A 310 3.55 8.66 33.00
N VAL A 311 3.76 7.39 32.70
CA VAL A 311 3.25 6.71 31.49
C VAL A 311 1.84 6.20 31.74
N GLU A 312 0.95 6.41 30.80
CA GLU A 312 -0.44 5.87 30.80
C GLU A 312 -0.53 4.52 30.08
N ALA A 313 0.28 4.33 29.01
CA ALA A 313 0.37 3.05 28.32
C ALA A 313 1.78 2.80 27.74
N GLU A 314 2.17 1.53 27.69
CA GLU A 314 3.40 1.08 27.04
C GLU A 314 3.07 0.31 25.78
N LEU A 315 3.74 0.63 24.68
CA LEU A 315 3.50 0.07 23.34
C LEU A 315 4.82 -0.32 22.68
N SER A 316 4.80 -1.41 21.93
CA SER A 316 5.78 -1.67 20.88
C SER A 316 5.52 -0.74 19.67
N VAL A 317 6.52 -0.58 18.80
CA VAL A 317 6.34 0.18 17.55
C VAL A 317 5.27 -0.44 16.65
N GLN A 318 5.07 -1.78 16.71
CA GLN A 318 4.02 -2.47 15.97
C GLN A 318 2.62 -2.07 16.46
N GLU A 319 2.39 -2.11 17.78
CA GLU A 319 1.12 -1.71 18.39
C GLU A 319 0.82 -0.23 18.12
N LEU A 320 1.83 0.63 18.25
CA LEU A 320 1.69 2.04 17.88
C LEU A 320 1.34 2.21 16.40
N THR A 321 1.96 1.43 15.49
CA THR A 321 1.65 1.48 14.06
C THR A 321 0.19 1.12 13.80
N GLN A 322 -0.33 0.08 14.45
CA GLN A 322 -1.75 -0.31 14.36
C GLN A 322 -2.67 0.81 14.82
N LEU A 323 -2.41 1.37 16.01
CA LEU A 323 -3.23 2.43 16.59
C LEU A 323 -3.22 3.70 15.73
N LEU A 324 -2.06 4.18 15.30
CA LEU A 324 -1.95 5.38 14.46
C LEU A 324 -2.65 5.24 13.11
N LEU A 325 -2.64 4.03 12.54
CA LEU A 325 -3.36 3.73 11.30
C LEU A 325 -4.81 3.32 11.53
N GLY A 326 -5.32 3.37 12.76
CA GLY A 326 -6.70 3.04 13.11
C GLY A 326 -7.08 1.57 12.91
N TYR A 327 -6.07 0.70 12.87
CA TYR A 327 -6.27 -0.73 12.65
C TYR A 327 -6.54 -1.45 13.97
N HIS A 328 -7.78 -1.91 14.16
CA HIS A 328 -8.23 -2.65 15.33
C HIS A 328 -7.93 -2.01 16.70
N PRO A 329 -8.23 -0.71 16.93
CA PRO A 329 -7.99 -0.05 18.22
C PRO A 329 -8.74 -0.73 19.37
N GLU A 330 -9.84 -1.45 19.11
CA GLU A 330 -10.59 -2.24 20.08
C GLU A 330 -9.77 -3.35 20.77
N ARG A 331 -8.59 -3.69 20.25
CA ARG A 331 -7.64 -4.59 20.91
C ARG A 331 -6.89 -3.95 22.08
N PHE A 332 -7.00 -2.62 22.19
CA PHE A 332 -6.38 -1.79 23.22
C PHE A 332 -7.46 -0.97 23.95
N PRO A 333 -8.27 -1.59 24.83
CA PRO A 333 -9.46 -0.93 25.39
C PRO A 333 -9.19 0.40 26.10
N GLU A 334 -8.02 0.55 26.75
CA GLU A 334 -7.62 1.78 27.42
C GLU A 334 -7.23 2.91 26.46
N LEU A 335 -6.86 2.56 25.23
CA LEU A 335 -6.43 3.49 24.18
C LEU A 335 -7.49 3.69 23.09
N GLU A 336 -8.49 2.82 22.99
CA GLU A 336 -9.54 2.91 21.97
C GLU A 336 -10.21 4.30 21.89
N PRO A 337 -10.47 5.02 23.01
CA PRO A 337 -11.06 6.36 22.94
C PRO A 337 -10.19 7.40 22.23
N TYR A 338 -8.89 7.17 22.17
CA TYR A 338 -7.92 8.10 21.56
C TYR A 338 -7.71 7.83 20.07
N PHE A 339 -7.80 6.59 19.62
CA PHE A 339 -7.47 6.19 18.25
C PHE A 339 -8.72 5.74 17.47
N LYS A 340 -9.11 6.58 16.50
CA LYS A 340 -10.31 6.31 15.70
C LYS A 340 -10.08 5.10 14.79
N LYS A 341 -11.00 4.11 14.88
CA LYS A 341 -10.99 2.96 13.97
C LYS A 341 -11.17 3.39 12.52
N CYS A 342 -10.33 2.87 11.66
CA CYS A 342 -10.49 2.94 10.20
C CYS A 342 -9.93 1.67 9.54
N SER A 343 -10.09 1.56 8.23
CA SER A 343 -9.56 0.46 7.42
C SER A 343 -8.49 1.02 6.49
N PRO A 344 -7.20 0.92 6.86
CA PRO A 344 -6.10 1.33 6.00
C PRO A 344 -6.15 0.60 4.66
N PHE A 345 -5.72 1.27 3.59
CA PHE A 345 -5.86 0.71 2.26
C PHE A 345 -4.58 0.81 1.42
N ILE A 346 -4.26 -0.28 0.76
CA ILE A 346 -3.18 -0.38 -0.22
C ILE A 346 -3.64 -1.21 -1.41
N SER A 347 -3.53 -0.67 -2.61
CA SER A 347 -3.94 -1.34 -3.84
C SER A 347 -3.07 -0.91 -5.02
N LEU A 348 -3.20 -1.62 -6.14
CA LEU A 348 -2.63 -1.24 -7.43
C LEU A 348 -1.09 -1.03 -7.39
N MET A 349 -0.43 -1.71 -6.45
CA MET A 349 1.03 -1.76 -6.42
C MET A 349 1.51 -2.73 -7.50
N LEU A 350 2.66 -2.43 -8.11
CA LEU A 350 3.36 -3.39 -8.97
C LEU A 350 4.14 -4.33 -8.06
N ASP A 351 3.58 -5.51 -7.85
CA ASP A 351 4.11 -6.56 -6.96
C ASP A 351 4.69 -7.71 -7.77
#